data_4c59dda904f1df7a3821e6330adc5f91
#
_entry.id   4c59dda904f1df7a3821e6330adc5f91
#
_cell.length_a   1.000
_cell.length_b   1.000
_cell.length_c   1.000
_cell.angle_alpha   90.00
_cell.angle_beta   90.00
_cell.angle_gamma   90.00
#
_symmetry.space_group_name_H-M   'P 1'
#
loop_
_entity.id
_entity.type
_entity.pdbx_description
1 polymer ?
#
loop_
_entity_poly.entity_id
_entity_poly.type
_entity_poly.pdbx_seq_one_letter_code
_entity_poly.pdbx_strand_id
1 'polypeptide(L)'
;MPSVLLQRQNALGLDALDLNIVLQIADHWWEPGNHPYPSKKSLAARIGVDSRTIQRRIARMERDGFIERISRHSSHGGSKTNVYRLTPLVEKAKPFARELIEERKGRAAEKDARRRRKRPQVRIIRSS
;
A
#
# COMPACT_ATOMS: atom_id res chain seq x y z
N MET A 1 0.02 -2.45 6.31
CA MET A 1 -0.39 -1.51 5.25
C MET A 1 -0.33 -2.07 3.84
N PRO A 2 0.75 -2.78 3.40
CA PRO A 2 0.78 -3.36 2.04
C PRO A 2 -0.39 -4.30 1.74
N SER A 3 -0.84 -5.06 2.73
CA SER A 3 -1.98 -5.97 2.55
C SER A 3 -3.26 -5.25 2.15
N VAL A 4 -3.51 -4.09 2.75
CA VAL A 4 -4.69 -3.26 2.44
C VAL A 4 -4.64 -2.79 1.00
N LEU A 5 -3.48 -2.32 0.56
CA LEU A 5 -3.29 -1.84 -0.80
C LEU A 5 -3.51 -2.95 -1.81
N LEU A 6 -2.98 -4.13 -1.55
CA LEU A 6 -3.15 -5.28 -2.43
C LEU A 6 -4.59 -5.74 -2.50
N GLN A 7 -5.26 -5.84 -1.38
CA GLN A 7 -6.62 -6.38 -1.31
C GLN A 7 -7.70 -5.40 -1.72
N ARG A 8 -7.43 -4.10 -1.61
CA ARG A 8 -8.40 -3.06 -1.92
C ARG A 8 -7.96 -2.13 -3.05
N GLN A 9 -7.00 -2.58 -3.87
CA GLN A 9 -6.48 -1.73 -4.95
C GLN A 9 -7.57 -1.28 -5.92
N ASN A 10 -8.49 -2.16 -6.26
CA ASN A 10 -9.58 -1.82 -7.17
C ASN A 10 -10.52 -0.79 -6.55
N ALA A 11 -10.90 -0.97 -5.29
CA ALA A 11 -11.75 -0.03 -4.56
C ALA A 11 -11.09 1.34 -4.42
N LEU A 12 -9.78 1.36 -4.27
CA LEU A 12 -9.00 2.60 -4.21
C LEU A 12 -8.84 3.27 -5.57
N GLY A 13 -9.09 2.55 -6.66
CA GLY A 13 -8.91 3.07 -8.01
C GLY A 13 -7.47 2.96 -8.52
N LEU A 14 -6.71 2.01 -7.98
CA LEU A 14 -5.34 1.76 -8.38
C LEU A 14 -5.27 0.49 -9.23
N ASP A 15 -4.62 0.56 -10.37
CA ASP A 15 -4.35 -0.66 -11.14
C ASP A 15 -2.98 -1.26 -10.74
N ALA A 16 -2.61 -2.36 -11.39
CA ALA A 16 -1.38 -3.06 -11.04
C ALA A 16 -0.13 -2.19 -11.24
N LEU A 17 -0.10 -1.36 -12.27
CA LEU A 17 1.01 -0.47 -12.52
C LEU A 17 1.09 0.64 -11.46
N ASP A 18 -0.05 1.22 -11.13
CA ASP A 18 -0.13 2.24 -10.08
C ASP A 18 0.39 1.68 -8.76
N LEU A 19 -0.04 0.47 -8.41
CA LEU A 19 0.38 -0.18 -7.19
C LEU A 19 1.89 -0.45 -7.18
N ASN A 20 2.45 -0.88 -8.32
CA ASN A 20 3.88 -1.08 -8.43
C ASN A 20 4.65 0.22 -8.20
N ILE A 21 4.21 1.30 -8.80
CA ILE A 21 4.82 2.63 -8.61
C ILE A 21 4.77 3.03 -7.13
N VAL A 22 3.62 2.86 -6.51
CA VAL A 22 3.43 3.17 -5.08
C VAL A 22 4.39 2.37 -4.22
N LEU A 23 4.54 1.09 -4.49
CA LEU A 23 5.45 0.23 -3.72
C LEU A 23 6.91 0.64 -3.91
N GLN A 24 7.31 1.06 -5.10
CA GLN A 24 8.65 1.58 -5.35
C GLN A 24 8.91 2.87 -4.55
N ILE A 25 7.93 3.74 -4.50
CA ILE A 25 8.00 4.97 -3.71
C ILE A 25 8.04 4.63 -2.22
N ALA A 26 7.21 3.71 -1.78
CA ALA A 26 7.14 3.31 -0.38
C ALA A 26 8.46 2.73 0.11
N ASP A 27 9.14 1.99 -0.72
CA ASP A 27 10.43 1.43 -0.39
C ASP A 27 11.44 2.51 -0.03
N HIS A 28 11.47 3.60 -0.78
CA HIS A 28 12.30 4.76 -0.47
C HIS A 28 11.82 5.56 0.74
N TRP A 29 10.52 5.68 0.89
CA TRP A 29 9.94 6.45 1.98
C TRP A 29 10.18 5.77 3.33
N TRP A 30 10.22 4.43 3.34
CA TRP A 30 10.41 3.66 4.56
C TRP A 30 11.83 3.72 5.10
N GLU A 31 12.82 3.96 4.23
CA GLU A 31 14.22 4.13 4.62
C GLU A 31 14.65 5.57 4.44
N PRO A 32 14.31 6.45 5.40
CA PRO A 32 14.62 7.87 5.24
C PRO A 32 16.12 8.14 5.29
N GLY A 33 16.55 9.02 4.44
CA GLY A 33 17.80 9.75 4.60
C GLY A 33 19.00 9.25 3.84
N ASN A 34 19.00 8.02 3.32
CA ASN A 34 20.24 7.49 2.75
C ASN A 34 20.23 7.30 1.23
N HIS A 35 19.07 7.36 0.61
CA HIS A 35 19.00 7.18 -0.84
C HIS A 35 18.14 8.26 -1.48
N PRO A 36 18.57 8.82 -2.61
CA PRO A 36 17.71 9.73 -3.35
C PRO A 36 16.50 8.95 -3.86
N TYR A 37 15.38 9.65 -3.95
CA TYR A 37 14.19 9.06 -4.57
C TYR A 37 14.50 8.70 -6.01
N PRO A 38 13.99 7.58 -6.51
CA PRO A 38 14.26 7.20 -7.88
C PRO A 38 13.64 8.20 -8.85
N SER A 39 14.37 8.52 -9.91
CA SER A 39 13.82 9.33 -10.98
C SER A 39 12.75 8.53 -11.71
N LYS A 40 11.90 9.23 -12.47
CA LYS A 40 10.91 8.58 -13.33
C LYS A 40 11.58 7.62 -14.31
N LYS A 41 12.76 7.99 -14.79
CA LYS A 41 13.55 7.16 -15.68
C LYS A 41 14.01 5.88 -15.00
N SER A 42 14.46 5.99 -13.75
CA SER A 42 14.86 4.82 -12.95
C SER A 42 13.68 3.89 -12.67
N LEU A 43 12.55 4.46 -12.31
CA LEU A 43 11.32 3.69 -12.09
C LEU A 43 10.89 2.96 -13.35
N ALA A 44 10.94 3.66 -14.49
CA ALA A 44 10.59 3.08 -15.77
C ALA A 44 11.48 1.88 -16.11
N ALA A 45 12.78 2.01 -15.87
CA ALA A 45 13.72 0.94 -16.13
C ALA A 45 13.49 -0.27 -15.23
N ARG A 46 13.19 -0.03 -13.95
CA ARG A 46 12.91 -1.10 -12.98
C ARG A 46 11.62 -1.87 -13.30
N ILE A 47 10.60 -1.16 -13.71
CA ILE A 47 9.27 -1.75 -13.95
C ILE A 47 9.17 -2.32 -15.36
N GLY A 48 9.92 -1.78 -16.31
CA GLY A 48 9.89 -2.22 -17.69
C GLY A 48 8.86 -1.49 -18.55
N VAL A 49 8.59 -0.24 -18.23
CA VAL A 49 7.72 0.64 -19.02
C VAL A 49 8.50 1.91 -19.39
N ASP A 50 7.94 2.75 -20.25
CA ASP A 50 8.61 3.99 -20.60
C ASP A 50 8.41 5.06 -19.50
N SER A 51 9.30 6.05 -19.48
CA SER A 51 9.25 7.09 -18.45
C SER A 51 8.03 8.00 -18.59
N ARG A 52 7.49 8.13 -19.79
CA ARG A 52 6.28 8.91 -20.02
C ARG A 52 5.07 8.25 -19.35
N THR A 53 5.00 6.93 -19.40
CA THR A 53 3.96 6.17 -18.70
C THR A 53 4.05 6.39 -17.20
N ILE A 54 5.24 6.34 -16.64
CA ILE A 54 5.46 6.62 -15.21
C ILE A 54 5.01 8.05 -14.87
N GLN A 55 5.41 9.01 -15.69
CA GLN A 55 5.04 10.42 -15.49
C GLN A 55 3.52 10.61 -15.47
N ARG A 56 2.82 10.01 -16.42
CA ARG A 56 1.37 10.10 -16.51
C ARG A 56 0.68 9.47 -15.29
N ARG A 57 1.16 8.33 -14.85
CA ARG A 57 0.60 7.62 -13.70
C ARG A 57 0.81 8.38 -12.41
N ILE A 58 2.01 8.90 -12.20
CA ILE A 58 2.30 9.72 -11.01
C ILE A 58 1.45 10.99 -11.02
N ALA A 59 1.34 11.67 -12.16
CA ALA A 59 0.53 12.87 -12.28
C ALA A 59 -0.94 12.58 -11.97
N ARG A 60 -1.46 11.47 -12.44
CA ARG A 60 -2.83 11.05 -12.15
C ARG A 60 -3.03 10.76 -10.67
N MET A 61 -2.12 10.02 -10.06
CA MET A 61 -2.21 9.69 -8.64
C MET A 61 -2.07 10.93 -7.77
N GLU A 62 -1.26 11.88 -8.17
CA GLU A 62 -1.13 13.17 -7.49
C GLU A 62 -2.44 13.96 -7.58
N ARG A 63 -3.03 14.03 -8.78
CA ARG A 63 -4.30 14.72 -9.00
C ARG A 63 -5.44 14.06 -8.23
N ASP A 64 -5.45 12.75 -8.15
CA ASP A 64 -6.50 12.01 -7.45
C ASP A 64 -6.29 11.96 -5.94
N GLY A 65 -5.21 12.58 -5.46
CA GLY A 65 -4.97 12.70 -4.03
C GLY A 65 -4.40 11.46 -3.35
N PHE A 66 -3.65 10.65 -4.08
CA PHE A 66 -2.95 9.49 -3.50
C PHE A 66 -1.51 9.82 -3.11
N ILE A 67 -0.88 10.70 -3.86
CA ILE A 67 0.52 11.06 -3.69
C ILE A 67 0.63 12.58 -3.55
N GLU A 68 1.49 13.01 -2.65
CA GLU A 68 1.87 14.43 -2.53
C GLU A 68 3.30 14.57 -3.01
N ARG A 69 3.51 15.47 -3.96
CA ARG A 69 4.82 15.75 -4.50
C ARG A 69 5.40 16.99 -3.81
N ILE A 70 6.62 16.87 -3.33
CA ILE A 70 7.33 17.99 -2.76
C ILE A 70 8.51 18.28 -3.67
N SER A 71 8.48 19.46 -4.28
CA SER A 71 9.58 19.91 -5.12
C SER A 71 10.79 20.26 -4.26
N ARG A 72 11.93 19.73 -4.65
CA ARG A 72 13.21 20.11 -4.05
C ARG A 72 14.00 20.96 -5.03
N HIS A 73 14.45 22.07 -4.51
CA HIS A 73 15.34 22.93 -5.27
C HIS A 73 16.72 22.93 -4.60
N SER A 74 17.75 22.80 -5.43
CA SER A 74 19.11 22.91 -4.96
C SER A 74 19.40 24.37 -4.63
N SER A 75 20.18 24.60 -3.58
CA SER A 75 20.67 25.95 -3.24
C SER A 75 21.58 26.53 -4.32
N HIS A 76 22.04 25.72 -5.25
CA HIS A 76 22.89 26.12 -6.36
C HIS A 76 22.14 26.24 -7.69
N GLY A 77 20.82 26.30 -7.66
CA GLY A 77 20.01 26.59 -8.83
C GLY A 77 19.57 25.41 -9.67
N GLY A 78 20.02 24.20 -9.38
CA GLY A 78 19.54 23.00 -10.08
C GLY A 78 18.31 22.41 -9.41
N SER A 79 17.37 21.86 -10.20
CA SER A 79 16.25 21.14 -9.62
C SER A 79 16.71 19.73 -9.23
N LYS A 80 16.37 19.31 -8.00
CA LYS A 80 16.61 17.95 -7.56
C LYS A 80 15.40 17.08 -7.84
N THR A 81 15.60 15.75 -7.78
CA THR A 81 14.50 14.79 -7.89
C THR A 81 13.43 15.11 -6.86
N ASN A 82 12.18 15.09 -7.28
CA ASN A 82 11.06 15.34 -6.39
C ASN A 82 10.94 14.25 -5.33
N VAL A 83 10.51 14.66 -4.17
CA VAL A 83 10.19 13.75 -3.07
C VAL A 83 8.68 13.50 -3.10
N TYR A 84 8.29 12.25 -2.96
CA TYR A 84 6.88 11.88 -2.93
C TYR A 84 6.50 11.40 -1.54
N ARG A 85 5.37 11.86 -1.04
CA ARG A 85 4.79 11.41 0.21
C ARG A 85 3.56 10.57 -0.07
N LEU A 86 3.43 9.49 0.66
CA LEU A 86 2.30 8.59 0.55
C LEU A 86 1.27 8.82 1.66
N THR A 87 1.42 9.87 2.43
CA THR A 87 0.48 10.21 3.51
C THR A 87 -0.98 10.27 3.01
N PRO A 88 -1.27 10.90 1.86
CA PRO A 88 -2.64 10.91 1.35
C PRO A 88 -3.18 9.50 1.08
N LEU A 89 -2.36 8.62 0.54
CA LEU A 89 -2.76 7.23 0.29
C LEU A 89 -3.03 6.49 1.60
N VAL A 90 -2.19 6.70 2.60
CA VAL A 90 -2.37 6.10 3.92
C VAL A 90 -3.72 6.51 4.51
N GLU A 91 -4.04 7.79 4.42
CA GLU A 91 -5.33 8.30 4.90
C GLU A 91 -6.51 7.67 4.16
N LYS A 92 -6.41 7.53 2.84
CA LYS A 92 -7.47 6.89 2.04
C LYS A 92 -7.59 5.40 2.33
N ALA A 93 -6.52 4.75 2.70
CA ALA A 93 -6.51 3.32 2.99
C ALA A 93 -7.05 2.97 4.39
N LYS A 94 -7.05 3.91 5.32
CA LYS A 94 -7.49 3.66 6.70
C LYS A 94 -8.88 3.05 6.83
N PRO A 95 -9.92 3.54 6.16
CA PRO A 95 -11.25 2.92 6.23
C PRO A 95 -11.23 1.47 5.77
N PHE A 96 -10.51 1.19 4.71
CA PHE A 96 -10.39 -0.19 4.19
C PHE A 96 -9.60 -1.08 5.14
N ALA A 97 -8.59 -0.53 5.81
CA ALA A 97 -7.83 -1.26 6.83
C ALA A 97 -8.74 -1.67 7.98
N ARG A 98 -9.62 -0.77 8.41
CA ARG A 98 -10.60 -1.06 9.47
C ARG A 98 -11.55 -2.17 9.05
N GLU A 99 -12.06 -2.11 7.82
CA GLU A 99 -12.91 -3.17 7.28
C GLU A 99 -12.23 -4.53 7.29
N LEU A 100 -10.97 -4.58 6.84
CA LEU A 100 -10.21 -5.82 6.82
C LEU A 100 -9.96 -6.38 8.22
N ILE A 101 -9.71 -5.51 9.19
CA ILE A 101 -9.55 -5.93 10.59
C ILE A 101 -10.85 -6.52 11.11
N GLU A 102 -11.97 -5.88 10.85
CA GLU A 102 -13.29 -6.37 11.27
C GLU A 102 -13.63 -7.70 10.60
N GLU A 103 -13.34 -7.85 9.32
CA GLU A 103 -13.54 -9.10 8.60
C GLU A 103 -12.72 -10.24 9.21
N ARG A 104 -11.45 -9.95 9.56
CA ARG A 104 -10.58 -10.95 10.20
C ARG A 104 -11.09 -11.36 11.57
N LYS A 105 -11.56 -10.40 12.35
CA LYS A 105 -12.16 -10.67 13.65
C LYS A 105 -13.40 -11.53 13.53
N GLY A 106 -14.26 -11.23 12.56
CA GLY A 106 -15.45 -11.97 12.29
C GLY A 106 -15.15 -13.42 11.91
N ARG A 107 -14.19 -13.61 11.00
CA ARG A 107 -13.78 -14.96 10.59
C ARG A 107 -13.13 -15.75 11.72
N ALA A 108 -12.33 -15.09 12.54
CA ALA A 108 -11.71 -15.72 13.69
C ALA A 108 -12.76 -16.15 14.71
N ALA A 109 -13.75 -15.30 14.96
CA ALA A 109 -14.85 -15.62 15.86
C ALA A 109 -15.69 -16.80 15.37
N GLU A 110 -16.01 -16.83 14.08
CA GLU A 110 -16.75 -17.94 13.46
C GLU A 110 -15.97 -19.25 13.55
N LYS A 111 -14.69 -19.20 13.24
CA LYS A 111 -13.82 -20.36 13.30
C LYS A 111 -13.74 -20.91 14.73
N ASP A 112 -13.63 -20.05 15.71
CA ASP A 112 -13.60 -20.43 17.09
C ASP A 112 -14.93 -21.02 17.56
N ALA A 113 -16.04 -20.42 17.15
CA ALA A 113 -17.37 -20.96 17.43
C ALA A 113 -17.57 -22.34 16.84
N ARG A 114 -17.09 -22.58 15.62
CA ARG A 114 -17.15 -23.91 15.01
C ARG A 114 -16.34 -24.93 15.77
N ARG A 115 -15.16 -24.56 16.24
CA ARG A 115 -14.33 -25.44 17.06
C ARG A 115 -15.04 -25.82 18.36
N ARG A 116 -15.65 -24.87 19.01
CA ARG A 116 -16.38 -25.11 20.24
C ARG A 116 -17.53 -26.06 20.06
N ARG A 117 -18.24 -25.96 18.94
CA ARG A 117 -19.36 -26.87 18.66
C ARG A 117 -18.90 -28.32 18.47
N LYS A 118 -17.70 -28.54 17.97
CA LYS A 118 -17.15 -29.85 17.74
C LYS A 118 -16.47 -30.49 18.95
N ARG A 119 -16.17 -29.70 19.99
CA ARG A 119 -15.45 -30.14 21.16
C ARG A 119 -16.25 -30.91 22.21
N PRO A 120 -17.53 -30.67 22.42
CA PRO A 120 -18.28 -31.31 23.53
C PRO A 120 -18.21 -32.85 23.53
N GLN A 121 -18.17 -33.44 22.37
CA GLN A 121 -18.15 -34.89 22.25
C GLN A 121 -16.87 -35.52 22.81
N VAL A 122 -15.75 -34.82 22.67
CA VAL A 122 -14.47 -35.28 23.21
C VAL A 122 -14.48 -35.30 24.73
N ARG A 123 -15.13 -34.32 25.36
CA ARG A 123 -15.22 -34.24 26.80
C ARG A 123 -16.07 -35.34 27.39
N ILE A 124 -17.12 -35.75 26.72
CA ILE A 124 -18.01 -36.83 27.17
C ILE A 124 -17.24 -38.14 27.22
N ILE A 125 -16.43 -38.40 26.21
CA ILE A 125 -15.63 -39.61 26.15
C ILE A 125 -14.65 -39.66 27.34
N ARG A 126 -14.12 -38.51 27.73
CA ARG A 126 -13.11 -38.44 28.77
C ARG A 126 -13.67 -38.63 30.15
N SER A 127 -14.94 -38.39 30.37
CA SER A 127 -15.55 -38.53 31.67
C SER A 127 -15.82 -39.97 32.06
N SER A 128 -15.73 -40.85 31.11
CA SER A 128 -15.84 -42.27 31.40
C SER A 128 -14.45 -42.87 31.75
#